data_059110cc9ab250afab01c3e867649a3f
#
_entry.id   059110cc9ab250afab01c3e867649a3f
#
_cell.length_a   1.000
_cell.length_b   1.000
_cell.length_c   1.000
_cell.angle_alpha   90.00
_cell.angle_beta   90.00
_cell.angle_gamma   90.00
#
_symmetry.space_group_name_H-M   'P 1'
#
loop_
_entity.id
_entity.type
_entity.pdbx_description
1 polymer ?
#
loop_
_entity_poly.entity_id
_entity_poly.type
_entity_poly.pdbx_seq_one_letter_code
_entity_poly.pdbx_strand_id
1 'polypeptide(L)'
;GLGTSNSATWFSLGAGTSITPESYDTMSIYIGAAGTGTFLIGEQPETMDLHPDEILLVPERTLCGVKTGEGCIYTEIITKKENTMNDLVKAKEVLNLKELISYEEGSIANVDIVHNDTMKFVLMAFDEGTGLTPHRAPGNAILTALEGTAVIGYEGTDYTLNAGESFRFEKNGLH
;
A
#
# COMPACT_ATOMS: atom_id res chain seq x y z
N GLY A 1 17.74 -5.08 15.56
CA GLY A 1 16.57 -5.87 15.83
C GLY A 1 15.53 -5.72 14.74
N LEU A 2 15.17 -6.82 14.13
CA LEU A 2 14.02 -6.91 13.24
C LEU A 2 12.75 -6.60 14.06
N GLY A 3 11.88 -5.73 13.57
CA GLY A 3 10.63 -5.33 14.23
C GLY A 3 10.63 -3.95 14.90
N THR A 4 11.71 -3.20 14.79
CA THR A 4 11.83 -1.85 15.35
C THR A 4 11.60 -0.71 14.36
N SER A 5 11.50 -1.02 13.06
CA SER A 5 11.27 -0.03 12.01
C SER A 5 10.27 -0.55 10.98
N ASN A 6 9.56 0.36 10.33
CA ASN A 6 8.78 0.04 9.14
C ASN A 6 9.68 0.09 7.91
N SER A 7 9.40 -0.73 6.92
CA SER A 7 10.03 -0.65 5.60
C SER A 7 9.00 -0.80 4.48
N ALA A 8 9.25 -0.15 3.37
CA ALA A 8 8.48 -0.32 2.14
C ALA A 8 9.48 -0.60 0.99
N THR A 9 9.26 -1.68 0.28
CA THR A 9 10.13 -2.13 -0.81
C THR A 9 9.28 -2.44 -2.04
N TRP A 10 9.73 -1.96 -3.19
CA TRP A 10 9.13 -2.31 -4.48
C TRP A 10 9.88 -3.49 -5.10
N PHE A 11 9.13 -4.49 -5.50
CA PHE A 11 9.64 -5.66 -6.21
C PHE A 11 9.14 -5.66 -7.65
N SER A 12 10.03 -5.96 -8.57
CA SER A 12 9.70 -6.23 -9.96
C SER A 12 10.24 -7.62 -10.34
N LEU A 13 9.35 -8.55 -10.59
CA LEU A 13 9.66 -9.92 -10.96
C LEU A 13 9.43 -10.11 -12.45
N GLY A 14 10.45 -10.61 -13.15
CA GLY A 14 10.32 -11.02 -14.54
C GLY A 14 9.47 -12.27 -14.71
N ALA A 15 8.98 -12.50 -15.94
CA ALA A 15 8.18 -13.68 -16.25
C ALA A 15 8.90 -14.99 -15.85
N GLY A 16 8.16 -15.91 -15.25
CA GLY A 16 8.66 -17.23 -14.84
C GLY A 16 9.58 -17.22 -13.63
N THR A 17 9.67 -16.10 -12.89
CA THR A 17 10.51 -16.01 -11.69
C THR A 17 9.72 -16.17 -10.39
N SER A 18 10.43 -16.39 -9.30
CA SER A 18 9.84 -16.57 -7.98
C SER A 18 10.79 -16.11 -6.88
N ILE A 19 10.22 -15.77 -5.73
CA ILE A 19 10.90 -15.56 -4.46
C ILE A 19 10.51 -16.71 -3.52
N THR A 20 11.51 -17.36 -2.93
CA THR A 20 11.34 -18.43 -1.94
C THR A 20 10.56 -17.92 -0.72
N PRO A 21 9.71 -18.78 -0.11
CA PRO A 21 8.99 -18.37 1.09
C PRO A 21 9.91 -17.95 2.22
N GLU A 22 9.63 -16.77 2.76
CA GLU A 22 10.26 -16.19 3.95
C GLU A 22 9.19 -15.85 4.98
N SER A 23 9.56 -15.71 6.24
CA SER A 23 8.66 -15.23 7.28
C SER A 23 9.32 -14.12 8.08
N TYR A 24 8.50 -13.17 8.53
CA TYR A 24 8.94 -12.05 9.35
C TYR A 24 8.37 -12.16 10.76
N ASP A 25 9.08 -11.61 11.75
CA ASP A 25 8.60 -11.52 13.14
C ASP A 25 7.47 -10.49 13.32
N THR A 26 7.08 -9.83 12.24
CA THR A 26 6.03 -8.81 12.18
C THR A 26 5.13 -9.07 11.00
N MET A 27 3.99 -8.42 10.97
CA MET A 27 3.05 -8.45 9.87
C MET A 27 3.66 -7.83 8.61
N SER A 28 3.35 -8.41 7.46
CA SER A 28 3.68 -7.87 6.14
C SER A 28 2.42 -7.59 5.31
N ILE A 29 2.48 -6.55 4.50
CA ILE A 29 1.41 -6.12 3.61
C ILE A 29 1.97 -6.09 2.19
N TYR A 30 1.25 -6.66 1.25
CA TYR A 30 1.58 -6.68 -0.16
C TYR A 30 0.51 -5.94 -0.95
N ILE A 31 0.94 -5.07 -1.87
CA ILE A 31 0.04 -4.28 -2.72
C ILE A 31 0.47 -4.47 -4.17
N GLY A 32 -0.43 -5.01 -5.00
CA GLY A 32 -0.18 -5.18 -6.43
C GLY A 32 -0.12 -3.85 -7.18
N ALA A 33 0.81 -3.75 -8.12
CA ALA A 33 0.97 -2.56 -8.98
C ALA A 33 0.87 -2.90 -10.48
N ALA A 34 1.39 -4.04 -10.92
CA ALA A 34 1.30 -4.49 -12.31
C ALA A 34 1.41 -6.01 -12.41
N GLY A 35 0.78 -6.60 -13.42
CA GLY A 35 0.78 -8.04 -13.64
C GLY A 35 0.11 -8.82 -12.51
N THR A 36 0.38 -10.13 -12.45
CA THR A 36 -0.17 -11.01 -11.41
C THR A 36 0.93 -11.71 -10.64
N GLY A 37 0.96 -11.50 -9.32
CA GLY A 37 1.78 -12.28 -8.39
C GLY A 37 0.95 -13.34 -7.71
N THR A 38 1.34 -14.61 -7.79
CA THR A 38 0.73 -15.71 -7.03
C THR A 38 1.51 -15.90 -5.74
N PHE A 39 0.89 -15.55 -4.62
CA PHE A 39 1.46 -15.66 -3.28
C PHE A 39 1.18 -17.04 -2.71
N LEU A 40 2.20 -17.63 -2.08
CA LEU A 40 2.15 -18.95 -1.44
C LEU A 40 2.28 -18.74 0.06
N ILE A 41 1.22 -18.99 0.82
CA ILE A 41 1.12 -18.61 2.23
C ILE A 41 0.98 -19.84 3.12
N GLY A 42 1.85 -19.94 4.12
CA GLY A 42 1.85 -21.00 5.13
C GLY A 42 2.78 -22.17 4.79
N GLU A 43 2.90 -23.11 5.73
CA GLU A 43 3.72 -24.34 5.59
C GLU A 43 3.12 -25.34 4.58
N GLN A 44 1.79 -25.41 4.55
CA GLN A 44 1.03 -26.06 3.48
C GLN A 44 0.43 -24.93 2.63
N PRO A 45 1.13 -24.47 1.59
CA PRO A 45 0.86 -23.18 1.01
C PRO A 45 -0.52 -23.11 0.34
N GLU A 46 -1.32 -22.20 0.84
CA GLU A 46 -2.49 -21.68 0.14
C GLU A 46 -2.01 -20.68 -0.91
N THR A 47 -2.58 -20.71 -2.10
CA THR A 47 -2.23 -19.77 -3.17
C THR A 47 -3.26 -18.65 -3.27
N MET A 48 -2.77 -17.41 -3.40
CA MET A 48 -3.59 -16.22 -3.59
C MET A 48 -2.98 -15.37 -4.70
N ASP A 49 -3.78 -15.06 -5.72
CA ASP A 49 -3.36 -14.14 -6.77
C ASP A 49 -3.58 -12.71 -6.31
N LEU A 50 -2.57 -11.88 -6.53
CA LEU A 50 -2.59 -10.45 -6.25
C LEU A 50 -2.44 -9.69 -7.57
N HIS A 51 -3.48 -8.91 -7.89
CA HIS A 51 -3.54 -8.06 -9.08
C HIS A 51 -3.28 -6.59 -8.72
N PRO A 52 -3.14 -5.69 -9.71
CA PRO A 52 -3.02 -4.25 -9.45
C PRO A 52 -4.16 -3.72 -8.56
N ASP A 53 -3.81 -2.80 -7.65
CA ASP A 53 -4.73 -2.17 -6.68
C ASP A 53 -5.31 -3.10 -5.62
N GLU A 54 -4.84 -4.35 -5.55
CA GLU A 54 -5.21 -5.28 -4.49
C GLU A 54 -4.20 -5.28 -3.35
N ILE A 55 -4.69 -5.56 -2.14
CA ILE A 55 -3.92 -5.68 -0.91
C ILE A 55 -4.05 -7.07 -0.32
N LEU A 56 -2.95 -7.60 0.21
CA LEU A 56 -2.87 -8.86 0.93
C LEU A 56 -2.10 -8.66 2.23
N LEU A 57 -2.71 -9.03 3.35
CA LEU A 57 -2.10 -9.01 4.68
C LEU A 57 -1.62 -10.41 5.05
N VAL A 58 -0.35 -10.54 5.41
CA VAL A 58 0.25 -11.79 5.91
C VAL A 58 0.65 -11.61 7.37
N PRO A 59 0.14 -12.46 8.28
CA PRO A 59 0.47 -12.39 9.70
C PRO A 59 1.95 -12.63 10.00
N GLU A 60 2.38 -12.20 11.18
CA GLU A 60 3.72 -12.52 11.68
C GLU A 60 4.00 -14.03 11.66
N ARG A 61 5.26 -14.41 11.45
CA ARG A 61 5.77 -15.81 11.47
C ARG A 61 5.05 -16.74 10.49
N THR A 62 4.44 -16.19 9.46
CA THR A 62 3.78 -16.95 8.40
C THR A 62 4.69 -16.95 7.17
N LEU A 63 5.02 -18.15 6.65
CA LEU A 63 5.78 -18.27 5.41
C LEU A 63 4.98 -17.63 4.26
N CYS A 64 5.66 -16.83 3.48
CA CYS A 64 5.09 -16.17 2.30
C CYS A 64 6.14 -16.14 1.18
N GLY A 65 5.84 -16.79 0.07
CA GLY A 65 6.60 -16.71 -1.16
C GLY A 65 5.74 -16.13 -2.27
N VAL A 66 6.36 -15.79 -3.39
CA VAL A 66 5.65 -15.29 -4.56
C VAL A 66 6.23 -15.91 -5.82
N LYS A 67 5.37 -16.21 -6.79
CA LYS A 67 5.75 -16.60 -8.15
C LYS A 67 4.91 -15.84 -9.15
N THR A 68 5.41 -15.69 -10.36
CA THR A 68 4.66 -15.09 -11.45
C THR A 68 4.94 -15.81 -12.77
N GLY A 69 3.90 -15.97 -13.59
CA GLY A 69 4.02 -16.51 -14.94
C GLY A 69 4.41 -15.46 -15.96
N GLU A 70 3.80 -14.31 -15.90
CA GLU A 70 3.93 -13.22 -16.90
C GLU A 70 4.78 -12.04 -16.43
N GLY A 71 5.15 -12.00 -15.16
CA GLY A 71 5.80 -10.89 -14.50
C GLY A 71 4.83 -10.12 -13.61
N CYS A 72 5.36 -9.52 -12.53
CA CYS A 72 4.55 -8.67 -11.66
C CYS A 72 5.38 -7.60 -10.97
N ILE A 73 4.71 -6.53 -10.58
CA ILE A 73 5.26 -5.48 -9.71
C ILE A 73 4.35 -5.37 -8.49
N TYR A 74 4.94 -5.35 -7.32
CA TYR A 74 4.22 -5.16 -6.07
C TYR A 74 5.06 -4.39 -5.05
N THR A 75 4.38 -3.81 -4.07
CA THR A 75 4.99 -3.20 -2.89
C THR A 75 4.87 -4.16 -1.71
N GLU A 76 5.96 -4.39 -1.00
CA GLU A 76 5.98 -5.04 0.30
C GLU A 76 6.16 -3.99 1.40
N ILE A 77 5.28 -3.98 2.39
CA ILE A 77 5.41 -3.17 3.60
C ILE A 77 5.58 -4.10 4.79
N ILE A 78 6.74 -4.02 5.44
CA ILE A 78 6.99 -4.72 6.70
C ILE A 78 6.78 -3.71 7.81
N THR A 79 5.87 -4.00 8.74
CA THR A 79 5.48 -3.10 9.81
C THR A 79 6.29 -3.34 11.07
N LYS A 80 6.24 -2.42 12.02
CA LYS A 80 6.66 -2.67 13.41
C LYS A 80 5.76 -3.74 14.05
N LYS A 81 6.16 -4.24 15.21
CA LYS A 81 5.43 -5.27 15.92
C LYS A 81 4.06 -4.80 16.43
N GLU A 82 3.98 -3.56 16.90
CA GLU A 82 2.74 -2.98 17.44
C GLU A 82 2.05 -2.13 16.36
N ASN A 83 0.90 -2.59 15.89
CA ASN A 83 0.10 -1.92 14.88
C ASN A 83 -1.37 -1.90 15.25
N THR A 84 -2.08 -0.87 14.81
CA THR A 84 -3.53 -0.85 14.76
C THR A 84 -3.97 -1.06 13.31
N MET A 85 -4.69 -2.15 13.06
CA MET A 85 -5.24 -2.50 11.75
C MET A 85 -6.72 -2.14 11.68
N ASN A 86 -7.16 -1.78 10.49
CA ASN A 86 -8.59 -1.68 10.21
C ASN A 86 -9.20 -3.09 10.08
N ASP A 87 -10.33 -3.31 10.74
CA ASP A 87 -11.04 -4.60 10.73
C ASP A 87 -11.54 -5.01 9.34
N LEU A 88 -11.59 -4.09 8.37
CA LEU A 88 -11.90 -4.38 6.97
C LEU A 88 -10.82 -5.20 6.29
N VAL A 89 -9.55 -5.07 6.73
CA VAL A 89 -8.42 -5.79 6.14
C VAL A 89 -8.10 -7.01 6.98
N LYS A 90 -8.53 -8.17 6.49
CA LYS A 90 -8.32 -9.44 7.17
C LYS A 90 -7.07 -10.15 6.64
N ALA A 91 -6.43 -10.88 7.54
CA ALA A 91 -5.27 -11.68 7.18
C ALA A 91 -5.63 -12.78 6.20
N LYS A 92 -4.76 -13.01 5.21
CA LYS A 92 -4.92 -14.03 4.15
C LYS A 92 -6.18 -13.85 3.30
N GLU A 93 -6.61 -12.61 3.12
CA GLU A 93 -7.70 -12.24 2.24
C GLU A 93 -7.21 -11.16 1.26
N VAL A 94 -7.46 -11.34 -0.03
CA VAL A 94 -7.13 -10.35 -1.06
C VAL A 94 -8.31 -9.42 -1.22
N LEU A 95 -8.07 -8.12 -1.09
CA LEU A 95 -9.10 -7.08 -1.20
C LEU A 95 -8.66 -6.02 -2.21
N ASN A 96 -9.60 -5.49 -2.99
CA ASN A 96 -9.33 -4.35 -3.86
C ASN A 96 -9.39 -3.06 -3.04
N LEU A 97 -8.31 -2.29 -3.05
CA LEU A 97 -8.22 -1.03 -2.29
C LEU A 97 -9.31 -0.03 -2.66
N LYS A 98 -9.69 0.02 -3.94
CA LYS A 98 -10.74 0.93 -4.42
C LYS A 98 -12.14 0.58 -3.92
N GLU A 99 -12.36 -0.67 -3.51
CA GLU A 99 -13.63 -1.13 -2.94
C GLU A 99 -13.74 -0.88 -1.43
N LEU A 100 -12.62 -0.55 -0.77
CA LEU A 100 -12.60 -0.26 0.68
C LEU A 100 -13.05 1.16 1.01
N ILE A 101 -13.21 2.02 0.03
CA ILE A 101 -13.60 3.43 0.20
C ILE A 101 -14.53 3.85 -0.94
N SER A 102 -15.43 4.80 -0.65
CA SER A 102 -16.34 5.36 -1.63
C SER A 102 -16.22 6.88 -1.69
N TYR A 103 -16.53 7.48 -2.84
CA TYR A 103 -16.70 8.92 -2.95
C TYR A 103 -17.91 9.38 -2.16
N GLU A 104 -17.78 10.49 -1.47
CA GLU A 104 -18.85 11.18 -0.76
C GLU A 104 -19.08 12.56 -1.40
N GLU A 105 -20.31 12.84 -1.82
CA GLU A 105 -20.66 14.07 -2.54
C GLU A 105 -20.18 15.33 -1.80
N GLY A 106 -19.38 16.15 -2.48
CA GLY A 106 -18.82 17.40 -1.96
C GLY A 106 -17.83 17.24 -0.82
N SER A 107 -17.31 16.04 -0.57
CA SER A 107 -16.52 15.72 0.60
C SER A 107 -15.25 14.92 0.27
N ILE A 108 -14.42 14.74 1.28
CA ILE A 108 -13.25 13.87 1.25
C ILE A 108 -13.47 12.77 2.28
N ALA A 109 -13.55 11.53 1.81
CA ALA A 109 -13.57 10.35 2.68
C ALA A 109 -12.16 9.82 2.93
N ASN A 110 -11.93 9.22 4.09
CA ASN A 110 -10.68 8.55 4.40
C ASN A 110 -10.91 7.27 5.22
N VAL A 111 -10.06 6.28 4.98
CA VAL A 111 -10.03 5.00 5.71
C VAL A 111 -8.59 4.70 6.10
N ASP A 112 -8.33 4.63 7.39
CA ASP A 112 -7.04 4.18 7.91
C ASP A 112 -6.93 2.67 7.72
N ILE A 113 -5.91 2.20 7.01
CA ILE A 113 -5.64 0.77 6.80
C ILE A 113 -4.82 0.22 7.96
N VAL A 114 -3.70 0.85 8.24
CA VAL A 114 -2.81 0.51 9.35
C VAL A 114 -2.10 1.74 9.86
N HIS A 115 -1.89 1.81 11.16
CA HIS A 115 -0.99 2.81 11.75
C HIS A 115 -0.23 2.25 12.96
N ASN A 116 0.90 2.85 13.23
CA ASN A 116 1.67 2.72 14.45
C ASN A 116 2.28 4.07 14.81
N ASP A 117 3.16 4.12 15.81
CA ASP A 117 3.77 5.36 16.29
C ASP A 117 4.63 6.12 15.23
N THR A 118 5.02 5.47 14.14
CA THR A 118 5.92 6.03 13.12
C THR A 118 5.43 5.88 11.68
N MET A 119 4.29 5.23 11.45
CA MET A 119 3.72 5.03 10.11
C MET A 119 2.20 5.12 10.16
N LYS A 120 1.64 5.69 9.10
CA LYS A 120 0.21 5.68 8.82
C LYS A 120 -0.02 5.36 7.35
N PHE A 121 -0.82 4.33 7.06
CA PHE A 121 -1.28 4.01 5.73
C PHE A 121 -2.78 4.28 5.64
N VAL A 122 -3.16 5.20 4.76
CA VAL A 122 -4.53 5.73 4.63
C VAL A 122 -4.96 5.66 3.17
N LEU A 123 -6.20 5.26 2.94
CA LEU A 123 -6.91 5.50 1.69
C LEU A 123 -7.70 6.80 1.80
N MET A 124 -7.71 7.59 0.74
CA MET A 124 -8.49 8.81 0.64
C MET A 124 -9.25 8.84 -0.68
N ALA A 125 -10.51 9.24 -0.64
CA ALA A 125 -11.33 9.50 -1.82
C ALA A 125 -11.75 10.97 -1.82
N PHE A 126 -11.42 11.66 -2.90
CA PHE A 126 -11.73 13.06 -3.13
C PHE A 126 -12.85 13.15 -4.16
N ASP A 127 -13.98 13.71 -3.79
CA ASP A 127 -15.01 14.05 -4.77
C ASP A 127 -14.52 15.16 -5.71
N GLU A 128 -15.08 15.24 -6.92
CA GLU A 128 -14.67 16.24 -7.92
C GLU A 128 -14.69 17.64 -7.35
N GLY A 129 -13.61 18.37 -7.52
CA GLY A 129 -13.46 19.77 -7.05
C GLY A 129 -13.16 19.91 -5.55
N THR A 130 -13.02 18.81 -4.79
CA THR A 130 -12.60 18.88 -3.39
C THR A 130 -11.08 18.92 -3.25
N GLY A 131 -10.58 19.42 -2.13
CA GLY A 131 -9.15 19.49 -1.87
C GLY A 131 -8.84 19.79 -0.41
N LEU A 132 -7.66 19.39 0.03
CA LEU A 132 -7.13 19.74 1.34
C LEU A 132 -6.48 21.13 1.30
N THR A 133 -6.63 21.87 2.38
CA THR A 133 -5.89 23.13 2.56
C THR A 133 -4.40 22.83 2.72
N PRO A 134 -3.52 23.73 2.22
CA PRO A 134 -2.08 23.56 2.35
C PRO A 134 -1.65 23.34 3.80
N HIS A 135 -0.86 22.30 4.03
CA HIS A 135 -0.36 21.89 5.34
C HIS A 135 1.04 21.26 5.24
N ARG A 136 1.63 20.94 6.39
CA ARG A 136 2.93 20.27 6.48
C ARG A 136 2.81 19.01 7.31
N ALA A 137 3.31 17.90 6.80
CA ALA A 137 3.37 16.65 7.55
C ALA A 137 4.72 16.53 8.30
N PRO A 138 4.72 15.97 9.52
CA PRO A 138 5.94 15.82 10.33
C PRO A 138 6.87 14.70 9.84
N GLY A 139 6.47 13.91 8.86
CA GLY A 139 7.20 12.81 8.26
C GLY A 139 7.27 12.90 6.74
N ASN A 140 8.04 12.02 6.12
CA ASN A 140 7.98 11.80 4.68
C ASN A 140 6.68 11.06 4.34
N ALA A 141 6.09 11.36 3.18
CA ALA A 141 4.93 10.66 2.69
C ALA A 141 5.10 10.27 1.23
N ILE A 142 4.45 9.18 0.84
CA ILE A 142 4.30 8.76 -0.56
C ILE A 142 2.80 8.68 -0.83
N LEU A 143 2.37 9.39 -1.85
CA LEU A 143 1.01 9.37 -2.36
C LEU A 143 0.99 8.61 -3.67
N THR A 144 0.08 7.66 -3.82
CA THR A 144 -0.16 6.94 -5.08
C THR A 144 -1.61 7.12 -5.48
N ALA A 145 -1.86 7.61 -6.69
CA ALA A 145 -3.22 7.72 -7.23
C ALA A 145 -3.66 6.34 -7.75
N LEU A 146 -4.77 5.83 -7.23
CA LEU A 146 -5.37 4.56 -7.66
C LEU A 146 -6.35 4.79 -8.81
N GLU A 147 -7.03 5.95 -8.83
CA GLU A 147 -8.07 6.28 -9.78
C GLU A 147 -8.13 7.79 -10.01
N GLY A 148 -8.54 8.22 -11.19
CA GLY A 148 -8.73 9.63 -11.53
C GLY A 148 -7.44 10.42 -11.71
N THR A 149 -7.56 11.73 -11.54
CA THR A 149 -6.45 12.68 -11.67
C THR A 149 -6.52 13.70 -10.53
N ALA A 150 -5.41 13.95 -9.87
CA ALA A 150 -5.29 14.96 -8.83
C ALA A 150 -4.26 16.04 -9.22
N VAL A 151 -4.42 17.23 -8.68
CA VAL A 151 -3.40 18.28 -8.71
C VAL A 151 -2.77 18.37 -7.33
N ILE A 152 -1.46 18.17 -7.28
CA ILE A 152 -0.66 18.23 -6.06
C ILE A 152 0.09 19.54 -6.03
N GLY A 153 -0.31 20.45 -5.14
CA GLY A 153 0.49 21.63 -4.83
C GLY A 153 1.63 21.25 -3.89
N TYR A 154 2.88 21.48 -4.28
CA TYR A 154 4.04 21.19 -3.44
C TYR A 154 5.08 22.30 -3.55
N GLU A 155 5.42 22.93 -2.41
CA GLU A 155 6.38 24.04 -2.32
C GLU A 155 6.13 25.16 -3.37
N GLY A 156 4.84 25.50 -3.60
CA GLY A 156 4.43 26.55 -4.52
C GLY A 156 4.37 26.13 -6.00
N THR A 157 4.54 24.87 -6.32
CA THR A 157 4.43 24.32 -7.68
C THR A 157 3.33 23.26 -7.75
N ASP A 158 2.53 23.31 -8.80
CA ASP A 158 1.48 22.33 -9.04
C ASP A 158 1.99 21.18 -9.94
N TYR A 159 1.65 19.96 -9.54
CA TYR A 159 1.96 18.73 -10.26
C TYR A 159 0.68 17.94 -10.53
N THR A 160 0.51 17.49 -11.76
CA THR A 160 -0.58 16.57 -12.10
C THR A 160 -0.18 15.14 -11.73
N LEU A 161 -1.04 14.43 -11.02
CA LEU A 161 -0.87 13.04 -10.63
C LEU A 161 -2.03 12.23 -11.21
N ASN A 162 -1.73 11.31 -12.13
CA ASN A 162 -2.69 10.41 -12.74
C ASN A 162 -2.72 9.04 -12.05
N ALA A 163 -3.79 8.27 -12.27
CA ALA A 163 -3.87 6.90 -11.79
C ALA A 163 -2.62 6.08 -12.13
N GLY A 164 -2.07 5.35 -11.16
CA GLY A 164 -0.84 4.57 -11.26
C GLY A 164 0.44 5.37 -10.98
N GLU A 165 0.38 6.70 -10.87
CA GLU A 165 1.52 7.54 -10.56
C GLU A 165 1.64 7.78 -9.06
N SER A 166 2.88 8.05 -8.62
CA SER A 166 3.20 8.34 -7.22
C SER A 166 3.95 9.66 -7.08
N PHE A 167 3.70 10.37 -5.98
CA PHE A 167 4.39 11.59 -5.60
C PHE A 167 4.94 11.47 -4.18
N ARG A 168 6.16 11.96 -3.96
CA ARG A 168 6.81 11.95 -2.65
C ARG A 168 6.83 13.35 -2.06
N PHE A 169 6.37 13.46 -0.81
CA PHE A 169 6.53 14.63 0.03
C PHE A 169 7.68 14.43 1.01
N GLU A 170 8.56 15.42 1.11
CA GLU A 170 9.57 15.45 2.15
C GLU A 170 8.98 15.92 3.49
N LYS A 171 9.60 15.50 4.57
CA LYS A 171 9.26 15.96 5.92
C LYS A 171 9.17 17.48 5.97
N ASN A 172 8.05 17.99 6.50
CA ASN A 172 7.74 19.41 6.61
C ASN A 172 7.61 20.17 5.27
N GLY A 173 7.60 19.51 4.13
CA GLY A 173 7.26 20.11 2.85
C GLY A 173 5.81 20.63 2.85
N LEU A 174 5.59 21.87 2.37
CA LEU A 174 4.26 22.44 2.24
C LEU A 174 3.53 21.80 1.05
N HIS A 175 2.40 21.19 1.29
CA HIS A 175 1.62 20.53 0.25
C HIS A 175 0.12 20.65 0.51
#